data_72cc172fb6cee77f01a14ab7ae4b7d7b
#
_entry.id   72cc172fb6cee77f01a14ab7ae4b7d7b
#
_cell.length_a   1.000
_cell.length_b   1.000
_cell.length_c   1.000
_cell.angle_alpha   90.00
_cell.angle_beta   90.00
_cell.angle_gamma   90.00
#
_symmetry.space_group_name_H-M   'P 1'
#
loop_
_entity.id
_entity.type
_entity.pdbx_description
1 polymer ?
#
loop_
_entity_poly.entity_id
_entity_poly.type
_entity_poly.pdbx_seq_one_letter_code
_entity_poly.pdbx_strand_id
1 'polypeptide(L)'
;QEMSRGLGDVYKRQAGGHLAASLTHHFTNEDKKIHSQFLMYPMCDPNCDSESHKIFGDKYFLTNQAMKWFWKHLQKDEIDMTDEMFNLLLINKKITADHTFIITAGFDPLHDEAEKYASLLHNMNNNVKQLHYPSMFHGFATMTRLKTANRAVNDFLREYKKIL
;
A
#
# COMPACT_ATOMS: atom_id res chain seq x y z
N GLN A 1 23.16 11.97 -5.82
CA GLN A 1 22.33 11.47 -6.96
C GLN A 1 21.86 10.02 -6.78
N GLU A 2 22.66 9.13 -6.21
CA GLU A 2 22.22 7.73 -5.98
C GLU A 2 21.21 7.58 -4.83
N MET A 3 21.37 8.34 -3.75
CA MET A 3 20.37 8.37 -2.67
C MET A 3 19.03 8.96 -3.14
N SER A 4 19.06 9.98 -4.00
CA SER A 4 17.85 10.57 -4.59
C SER A 4 17.10 9.57 -5.51
N ARG A 5 17.80 8.71 -6.22
CA ARG A 5 17.18 7.64 -7.04
C ARG A 5 16.52 6.58 -6.17
N GLY A 6 17.17 6.14 -5.09
CA GLY A 6 16.61 5.13 -4.17
C GLY A 6 15.34 5.62 -3.46
N LEU A 7 15.34 6.85 -2.94
CA LEU A 7 14.17 7.48 -2.33
C LEU A 7 13.00 7.63 -3.32
N GLY A 8 13.28 8.09 -4.54
CA GLY A 8 12.26 8.22 -5.58
C GLY A 8 11.59 6.88 -5.92
N ASP A 9 12.32 5.78 -5.93
CA ASP A 9 11.76 4.45 -6.20
C ASP A 9 10.86 3.93 -5.06
N VAL A 10 11.18 4.25 -3.81
CA VAL A 10 10.33 3.90 -2.67
C VAL A 10 8.99 4.61 -2.77
N TYR A 11 9.00 5.92 -2.94
CA TYR A 11 7.78 6.73 -3.04
C TYR A 11 6.91 6.36 -4.26
N LYS A 12 7.51 6.03 -5.39
CA LYS A 12 6.79 5.56 -6.58
C LYS A 12 6.04 4.25 -6.32
N ARG A 13 6.61 3.31 -5.56
CA ARG A 13 5.96 2.04 -5.25
C ARG A 13 4.78 2.22 -4.30
N GLN A 14 4.94 3.06 -3.27
CA GLN A 14 3.89 3.42 -2.33
C GLN A 14 2.71 4.10 -3.03
N ALA A 15 2.98 5.18 -3.78
CA ALA A 15 1.98 5.88 -4.57
C ALA A 15 1.39 4.98 -5.67
N GLY A 16 2.22 4.13 -6.30
CA GLY A 16 1.78 3.14 -7.28
C GLY A 16 0.83 2.11 -6.68
N GLY A 17 1.03 1.68 -5.43
CA GLY A 17 0.11 0.82 -4.70
C GLY A 17 -1.25 1.48 -4.49
N HIS A 18 -1.25 2.75 -4.05
CA HIS A 18 -2.48 3.53 -3.93
C HIS A 18 -3.21 3.67 -5.28
N LEU A 19 -2.51 4.09 -6.34
CA LEU A 19 -3.09 4.27 -7.67
C LEU A 19 -3.64 2.96 -8.25
N ALA A 20 -2.97 1.84 -8.03
CA ALA A 20 -3.45 0.53 -8.47
C ALA A 20 -4.76 0.15 -7.76
N ALA A 21 -4.85 0.38 -6.44
CA ALA A 21 -6.06 0.15 -5.68
C ALA A 21 -7.19 1.09 -6.11
N SER A 22 -6.91 2.39 -6.30
CA SER A 22 -7.87 3.38 -6.81
C SER A 22 -8.42 2.99 -8.18
N LEU A 23 -7.56 2.55 -9.10
CA LEU A 23 -7.98 2.04 -10.42
C LEU A 23 -8.85 0.79 -10.29
N THR A 24 -8.54 -0.10 -9.33
CA THR A 24 -9.35 -1.28 -9.08
C THR A 24 -10.75 -0.90 -8.59
N HIS A 25 -10.87 0.10 -7.72
CA HIS A 25 -12.17 0.65 -7.30
C HIS A 25 -12.92 1.25 -8.50
N HIS A 26 -12.26 2.05 -9.33
CA HIS A 26 -12.84 2.63 -10.55
C HIS A 26 -13.36 1.54 -11.51
N PHE A 27 -12.53 0.55 -11.83
CA PHE A 27 -12.93 -0.54 -12.72
C PHE A 27 -14.02 -1.43 -12.11
N THR A 28 -14.08 -1.54 -10.80
CA THR A 28 -15.20 -2.21 -10.10
C THR A 28 -16.51 -1.50 -10.38
N ASN A 29 -16.52 -0.15 -10.41
CA ASN A 29 -17.70 0.64 -10.75
C ASN A 29 -18.13 0.50 -12.21
N GLU A 30 -17.22 0.08 -13.10
CA GLU A 30 -17.46 -0.14 -14.52
C GLU A 30 -17.64 -1.64 -14.87
N ASP A 31 -17.80 -2.53 -13.88
CA ASP A 31 -17.88 -3.99 -14.04
C ASP A 31 -16.72 -4.60 -14.84
N LYS A 32 -15.56 -3.95 -14.84
CA LYS A 32 -14.36 -4.46 -15.50
C LYS A 32 -13.59 -5.37 -14.57
N LYS A 33 -13.26 -6.57 -15.06
CA LYS A 33 -12.47 -7.56 -14.31
C LYS A 33 -10.97 -7.23 -14.33
N ILE A 34 -10.35 -7.39 -13.17
CA ILE A 34 -8.90 -7.34 -12.98
C ILE A 34 -8.46 -8.71 -12.46
N HIS A 35 -7.51 -9.35 -13.15
CA HIS A 35 -6.98 -10.64 -12.72
C HIS A 35 -6.29 -10.54 -11.34
N SER A 36 -5.40 -9.58 -11.18
CA SER A 36 -4.72 -9.39 -9.89
C SER A 36 -4.23 -7.97 -9.68
N GLN A 37 -4.18 -7.55 -8.41
CA GLN A 37 -3.46 -6.36 -7.98
C GLN A 37 -2.39 -6.72 -6.95
N PHE A 38 -1.26 -6.02 -7.03
CA PHE A 38 -0.12 -6.22 -6.15
C PHE A 38 0.29 -4.89 -5.51
N LEU A 39 -0.01 -4.75 -4.23
CA LEU A 39 0.10 -3.51 -3.48
C LEU A 39 1.28 -3.59 -2.49
N MET A 40 2.30 -2.81 -2.72
CA MET A 40 3.48 -2.76 -1.85
C MET A 40 3.37 -1.58 -0.90
N TYR A 41 3.19 -1.86 0.38
CA TYR A 41 3.03 -0.85 1.44
C TYR A 41 2.20 0.35 0.95
N PRO A 42 0.94 0.11 0.51
CA PRO A 42 0.13 1.15 -0.10
C PRO A 42 -0.28 2.20 0.93
N MET A 43 -0.34 3.46 0.50
CA MET A 43 -1.03 4.49 1.26
C MET A 43 -2.54 4.32 1.06
N CYS A 44 -3.30 4.27 2.17
CA CYS A 44 -4.74 3.96 2.14
C CYS A 44 -5.60 5.00 2.85
N ASP A 45 -5.05 5.71 3.86
CA ASP A 45 -5.77 6.67 4.69
C ASP A 45 -5.12 8.06 4.67
N PRO A 46 -5.78 9.08 4.08
CA PRO A 46 -5.25 10.44 4.04
C PRO A 46 -5.18 11.14 5.41
N ASN A 47 -5.81 10.62 6.46
CA ASN A 47 -5.77 11.21 7.80
C ASN A 47 -4.39 11.09 8.45
N CYS A 48 -3.61 10.05 8.15
CA CYS A 48 -2.28 9.81 8.69
C CYS A 48 -2.24 9.86 10.24
N ASP A 49 -3.19 9.23 10.93
CA ASP A 49 -3.37 9.32 12.37
C ASP A 49 -3.42 7.99 13.13
N SER A 50 -3.15 6.86 12.42
CA SER A 50 -3.08 5.52 13.01
C SER A 50 -1.97 5.40 14.06
N GLU A 51 -1.97 4.33 14.86
CA GLU A 51 -0.91 4.06 15.83
C GLU A 51 0.46 3.86 15.14
N SER A 52 0.50 3.17 14.01
CA SER A 52 1.75 3.03 13.25
C SER A 52 2.29 4.38 12.77
N HIS A 53 1.43 5.33 12.39
CA HIS A 53 1.84 6.71 12.09
C HIS A 53 2.45 7.41 13.30
N LYS A 54 1.89 7.24 14.50
CA LYS A 54 2.40 7.86 15.74
C LYS A 54 3.73 7.26 16.16
N ILE A 55 3.88 5.93 16.05
CA ILE A 55 5.08 5.20 16.51
C ILE A 55 6.22 5.31 15.50
N PHE A 56 5.94 5.14 14.21
CA PHE A 56 6.96 5.00 13.17
C PHE A 56 7.11 6.23 12.26
N GLY A 57 6.25 7.25 12.42
CA GLY A 57 6.19 8.40 11.51
C GLY A 57 7.25 9.47 11.72
N ASP A 58 8.23 9.32 12.65
CA ASP A 58 9.24 10.33 12.91
C ASP A 58 10.68 9.85 12.66
N LYS A 59 11.05 8.68 13.14
CA LYS A 59 12.46 8.23 13.21
C LYS A 59 12.82 7.12 12.23
N TYR A 60 11.88 6.70 11.43
CA TYR A 60 12.05 5.67 10.43
C TYR A 60 12.11 6.29 9.03
N PHE A 61 12.36 5.48 8.03
CA PHE A 61 12.66 5.91 6.67
C PHE A 61 11.55 6.78 6.03
N LEU A 62 10.28 6.44 6.24
CA LEU A 62 9.12 7.24 5.83
C LEU A 62 8.63 8.06 7.03
N THR A 63 8.34 9.35 6.84
CA THR A 63 7.87 10.23 7.90
C THR A 63 6.44 10.70 7.69
N ASN A 64 5.73 11.00 8.80
CA ASN A 64 4.38 11.59 8.75
C ASN A 64 4.35 12.92 7.98
N GLN A 65 5.41 13.72 8.09
CA GLN A 65 5.51 14.97 7.35
C GLN A 65 5.53 14.70 5.84
N ALA A 66 6.30 13.70 5.39
CA ALA A 66 6.34 13.30 4.00
C ALA A 66 4.97 12.76 3.54
N MET A 67 4.29 11.94 4.37
CA MET A 67 2.98 11.39 4.05
C MET A 67 1.93 12.50 3.88
N LYS A 68 1.84 13.44 4.80
CA LYS A 68 0.93 14.58 4.70
C LYS A 68 1.24 15.45 3.48
N TRP A 69 2.51 15.57 3.12
CA TRP A 69 2.92 16.28 1.91
C TRP A 69 2.44 15.56 0.64
N PHE A 70 2.57 14.21 0.57
CA PHE A 70 2.09 13.43 -0.57
C PHE A 70 0.57 13.53 -0.72
N TRP A 71 -0.19 13.33 0.34
CA TRP A 71 -1.64 13.45 0.32
C TRP A 71 -2.09 14.85 -0.14
N LYS A 72 -1.47 15.91 0.40
CA LYS A 72 -1.76 17.28 0.00
C LYS A 72 -1.53 17.54 -1.50
N HIS A 73 -0.52 16.90 -2.11
CA HIS A 73 -0.23 17.08 -3.53
C HIS A 73 -1.12 16.20 -4.42
N LEU A 74 -1.66 15.11 -3.89
CA LEU A 74 -2.63 14.27 -4.60
C LEU A 74 -4.04 14.86 -4.54
N GLN A 75 -4.37 15.52 -3.44
CA GLN A 75 -5.68 16.14 -3.21
C GLN A 75 -5.89 17.35 -4.12
N LYS A 76 -7.03 17.39 -4.81
CA LYS A 76 -7.46 18.54 -5.63
C LYS A 76 -8.39 19.46 -4.87
N ASP A 77 -9.35 18.89 -4.15
CA ASP A 77 -10.33 19.62 -3.35
C ASP A 77 -10.74 18.84 -2.08
N GLU A 78 -11.62 19.42 -1.26
CA GLU A 78 -12.07 18.78 0.00
C GLU A 78 -12.94 17.54 -0.23
N ILE A 79 -13.60 17.41 -1.37
CA ILE A 79 -14.46 16.26 -1.71
C ILE A 79 -13.64 14.99 -1.84
N ASP A 80 -12.36 15.08 -2.24
CA ASP A 80 -11.47 13.94 -2.36
C ASP A 80 -11.42 13.11 -1.07
N MET A 81 -11.51 13.74 0.11
CA MET A 81 -11.49 13.03 1.41
C MET A 81 -12.66 12.05 1.59
N THR A 82 -13.75 12.22 0.86
CA THR A 82 -14.96 11.37 0.88
C THR A 82 -15.03 10.41 -0.31
N ASP A 83 -14.06 10.46 -1.21
CA ASP A 83 -13.98 9.57 -2.37
C ASP A 83 -13.22 8.28 -2.01
N GLU A 84 -13.83 7.12 -2.29
CA GLU A 84 -13.22 5.80 -2.08
C GLU A 84 -11.99 5.54 -2.96
N MET A 85 -11.79 6.29 -4.04
CA MET A 85 -10.58 6.24 -4.87
C MET A 85 -9.43 7.04 -4.27
N PHE A 86 -9.72 8.02 -3.43
CA PHE A 86 -8.73 8.81 -2.71
C PHE A 86 -8.48 8.23 -1.30
N ASN A 87 -9.55 7.98 -0.53
CA ASN A 87 -9.49 7.30 0.76
C ASN A 87 -9.93 5.84 0.60
N LEU A 88 -8.97 4.94 0.41
CA LEU A 88 -9.25 3.52 0.13
C LEU A 88 -10.01 2.82 1.27
N LEU A 89 -9.98 3.37 2.49
CA LEU A 89 -10.70 2.81 3.63
C LEU A 89 -12.21 3.07 3.59
N LEU A 90 -12.70 3.86 2.65
CA LEU A 90 -14.13 4.10 2.45
C LEU A 90 -14.80 3.06 1.54
N ILE A 91 -14.04 2.13 0.96
CA ILE A 91 -14.61 1.06 0.14
C ILE A 91 -15.65 0.26 0.94
N ASN A 92 -16.83 0.06 0.35
CA ASN A 92 -17.96 -0.60 0.99
C ASN A 92 -18.57 -1.72 0.13
N LYS A 93 -17.87 -2.16 -0.91
CA LYS A 93 -18.29 -3.20 -1.84
C LYS A 93 -17.14 -4.11 -2.24
N LYS A 94 -17.48 -5.31 -2.69
CA LYS A 94 -16.52 -6.26 -3.26
C LYS A 94 -15.90 -5.67 -4.51
N ILE A 95 -14.57 -5.68 -4.62
CA ILE A 95 -13.83 -5.27 -5.82
C ILE A 95 -13.76 -6.40 -6.85
N THR A 96 -13.55 -6.03 -8.12
CA THR A 96 -13.52 -6.98 -9.25
C THR A 96 -12.18 -7.68 -9.46
N ALA A 97 -11.17 -7.42 -8.63
CA ALA A 97 -9.90 -8.14 -8.69
C ALA A 97 -10.05 -9.58 -8.17
N ASP A 98 -9.66 -10.57 -8.99
CA ASP A 98 -9.71 -11.99 -8.61
C ASP A 98 -8.72 -12.30 -7.49
N HIS A 99 -7.56 -11.63 -7.47
CA HIS A 99 -6.53 -11.78 -6.46
C HIS A 99 -5.98 -10.42 -6.02
N THR A 100 -5.85 -10.22 -4.72
CA THR A 100 -5.22 -9.03 -4.13
C THR A 100 -4.06 -9.44 -3.23
N PHE A 101 -2.86 -8.94 -3.52
CA PHE A 101 -1.68 -9.09 -2.67
C PHE A 101 -1.37 -7.76 -2.00
N ILE A 102 -1.25 -7.77 -0.68
CA ILE A 102 -0.87 -6.60 0.12
C ILE A 102 0.39 -6.93 0.91
N ILE A 103 1.45 -6.18 0.65
CA ILE A 103 2.75 -6.33 1.32
C ILE A 103 2.90 -5.24 2.36
N THR A 104 3.13 -5.63 3.62
CA THR A 104 3.32 -4.71 4.74
C THR A 104 4.66 -4.93 5.43
N ALA A 105 5.18 -3.89 6.08
CA ALA A 105 6.41 -3.93 6.86
C ALA A 105 6.11 -3.54 8.31
N GLY A 106 6.84 -4.13 9.28
CA GLY A 106 6.57 -3.92 10.70
C GLY A 106 6.94 -2.52 11.19
N PHE A 107 8.03 -1.93 10.66
CA PHE A 107 8.49 -0.57 11.00
C PHE A 107 8.08 0.41 9.90
N ASP A 108 6.76 0.59 9.72
CA ASP A 108 6.20 1.38 8.63
C ASP A 108 5.00 2.20 9.14
N PRO A 109 4.96 3.53 8.99
CA PRO A 109 3.79 4.32 9.35
C PRO A 109 2.51 3.88 8.62
N LEU A 110 2.62 3.28 7.42
CA LEU A 110 1.48 2.81 6.63
C LEU A 110 0.97 1.41 7.01
N HIS A 111 1.58 0.78 8.03
CA HIS A 111 1.27 -0.59 8.42
C HIS A 111 -0.21 -0.78 8.76
N ASP A 112 -0.74 0.00 9.70
CA ASP A 112 -2.10 -0.18 10.21
C ASP A 112 -3.18 0.11 9.15
N GLU A 113 -2.97 1.13 8.32
CA GLU A 113 -3.93 1.47 7.26
C GLU A 113 -3.97 0.42 6.15
N ALA A 114 -2.81 -0.18 5.81
CA ALA A 114 -2.75 -1.27 4.84
C ALA A 114 -3.40 -2.56 5.39
N GLU A 115 -3.22 -2.86 6.68
CA GLU A 115 -3.90 -3.98 7.35
C GLU A 115 -5.42 -3.77 7.44
N LYS A 116 -5.84 -2.56 7.76
CA LYS A 116 -7.26 -2.20 7.78
C LYS A 116 -7.89 -2.34 6.39
N TYR A 117 -7.20 -1.90 5.34
CA TYR A 117 -7.66 -2.08 3.96
C TYR A 117 -7.75 -3.56 3.58
N ALA A 118 -6.75 -4.37 3.90
CA ALA A 118 -6.77 -5.81 3.69
C ALA A 118 -7.98 -6.47 4.38
N SER A 119 -8.23 -6.10 5.63
CA SER A 119 -9.35 -6.60 6.43
C SER A 119 -10.70 -6.19 5.84
N LEU A 120 -10.87 -4.95 5.38
CA LEU A 120 -12.08 -4.49 4.71
C LEU A 120 -12.36 -5.32 3.45
N LEU A 121 -11.38 -5.50 2.59
CA LEU A 121 -11.53 -6.31 1.38
C LEU A 121 -11.86 -7.78 1.70
N HIS A 122 -11.22 -8.36 2.72
CA HIS A 122 -11.50 -9.73 3.16
C HIS A 122 -12.95 -9.87 3.66
N ASN A 123 -13.43 -8.94 4.46
CA ASN A 123 -14.81 -8.92 4.98
C ASN A 123 -15.86 -8.80 3.86
N MET A 124 -15.47 -8.25 2.72
CA MET A 124 -16.30 -8.18 1.51
C MET A 124 -16.14 -9.40 0.58
N ASN A 125 -15.58 -10.50 1.09
CA ASN A 125 -15.34 -11.75 0.34
C ASN A 125 -14.42 -11.58 -0.87
N ASN A 126 -13.44 -10.68 -0.80
CA ASN A 126 -12.34 -10.63 -1.76
C ASN A 126 -11.26 -11.66 -1.40
N ASN A 127 -10.59 -12.19 -2.42
CA ASN A 127 -9.43 -13.07 -2.24
C ASN A 127 -8.19 -12.21 -1.98
N VAL A 128 -7.92 -11.97 -0.69
CA VAL A 128 -6.80 -11.13 -0.22
C VAL A 128 -5.72 -12.00 0.39
N LYS A 129 -4.49 -11.84 -0.06
CA LYS A 129 -3.30 -12.39 0.54
C LYS A 129 -2.41 -11.28 1.08
N GLN A 130 -2.41 -11.11 2.38
CA GLN A 130 -1.50 -10.20 3.07
C GLN A 130 -0.20 -10.93 3.41
N LEU A 131 0.95 -10.31 3.11
CA LEU A 131 2.29 -10.78 3.46
C LEU A 131 2.97 -9.71 4.32
N HIS A 132 3.01 -9.97 5.62
CA HIS A 132 3.60 -9.07 6.60
C HIS A 132 5.05 -9.45 6.91
N TYR A 133 5.94 -8.45 6.89
CA TYR A 133 7.37 -8.61 7.20
C TYR A 133 7.73 -7.79 8.45
N PRO A 134 7.61 -8.37 9.67
CA PRO A 134 7.66 -7.62 10.93
C PRO A 134 9.03 -6.99 11.22
N SER A 135 10.11 -7.54 10.68
CA SER A 135 11.48 -7.01 10.85
C SER A 135 11.91 -6.03 9.77
N MET A 136 11.03 -5.71 8.82
CA MET A 136 11.30 -4.81 7.71
C MET A 136 10.75 -3.41 7.99
N PHE A 137 11.31 -2.42 7.32
CA PHE A 137 10.84 -1.03 7.34
C PHE A 137 10.31 -0.64 5.95
N HIS A 138 9.62 0.49 5.89
CA HIS A 138 9.06 1.01 4.64
C HIS A 138 10.11 1.04 3.52
N GLY A 139 9.75 0.59 2.33
CA GLY A 139 10.66 0.61 1.17
C GLY A 139 11.68 -0.51 1.10
N PHE A 140 11.67 -1.51 2.00
CA PHE A 140 12.66 -2.59 2.05
C PHE A 140 12.85 -3.32 0.70
N ALA A 141 11.82 -3.41 -0.11
CA ALA A 141 11.89 -4.11 -1.39
C ALA A 141 12.80 -3.44 -2.44
N THR A 142 13.25 -2.20 -2.19
CA THR A 142 14.27 -1.53 -3.00
C THR A 142 15.70 -1.87 -2.55
N MET A 143 15.85 -2.45 -1.38
CA MET A 143 17.15 -2.68 -0.71
C MET A 143 17.61 -4.14 -0.83
N THR A 144 17.54 -4.70 -2.04
CA THR A 144 17.84 -6.11 -2.31
C THR A 144 19.29 -6.52 -2.05
N ARG A 145 20.19 -5.58 -1.82
CA ARG A 145 21.57 -5.84 -1.32
C ARG A 145 21.57 -6.34 0.12
N LEU A 146 20.54 -6.01 0.92
CA LEU A 146 20.34 -6.54 2.26
C LEU A 146 19.78 -7.96 2.16
N LYS A 147 20.46 -8.94 2.76
CA LYS A 147 20.04 -10.36 2.70
C LYS A 147 18.61 -10.59 3.16
N THR A 148 18.18 -9.92 4.22
CA THR A 148 16.82 -10.01 4.77
C THR A 148 15.78 -9.45 3.81
N ALA A 149 16.02 -8.27 3.24
CA ALA A 149 15.15 -7.66 2.23
C ALA A 149 15.06 -8.52 0.96
N ASN A 150 16.21 -9.04 0.48
CA ASN A 150 16.25 -9.94 -0.67
C ASN A 150 15.42 -11.22 -0.44
N ARG A 151 15.52 -11.83 0.76
CA ARG A 151 14.71 -12.99 1.13
C ARG A 151 13.21 -12.65 1.10
N ALA A 152 12.81 -11.54 1.71
CA ALA A 152 11.42 -11.09 1.72
C ALA A 152 10.90 -10.86 0.28
N VAL A 153 11.70 -10.21 -0.59
CA VAL A 153 11.34 -10.00 -2.00
C VAL A 153 11.14 -11.34 -2.72
N ASN A 154 12.06 -12.28 -2.57
CA ASN A 154 11.92 -13.60 -3.19
C ASN A 154 10.73 -14.38 -2.64
N ASP A 155 10.39 -14.19 -1.37
CA ASP A 155 9.25 -14.84 -0.73
C ASP A 155 7.93 -14.35 -1.33
N PHE A 156 7.67 -13.05 -1.35
CA PHE A 156 6.42 -12.55 -1.92
C PHE A 156 6.31 -12.77 -3.43
N LEU A 157 7.42 -12.73 -4.19
CA LEU A 157 7.41 -13.06 -5.61
C LEU A 157 7.07 -14.53 -5.85
N ARG A 158 7.55 -15.44 -5.00
CA ARG A 158 7.19 -16.86 -5.07
C ARG A 158 5.69 -17.06 -4.81
N GLU A 159 5.13 -16.34 -3.83
CA GLU A 159 3.70 -16.40 -3.55
C GLU A 159 2.85 -15.83 -4.71
N TYR A 160 3.27 -14.73 -5.30
CA TYR A 160 2.59 -14.15 -6.44
C TYR A 160 2.63 -15.06 -7.69
N LYS A 161 3.75 -15.73 -7.96
CA LYS A 161 3.89 -16.67 -9.09
C LYS A 161 2.93 -17.86 -9.01
N LYS A 162 2.34 -18.17 -7.86
CA LYS A 162 1.37 -19.28 -7.75
C LYS A 162 0.02 -19.00 -8.40
N ILE A 163 -0.25 -17.75 -8.75
CA ILE A 163 -1.53 -17.33 -9.35
C ILE A 163 -1.38 -16.91 -10.82
N LEU A 164 -0.16 -16.85 -11.34
CA LEU A 164 0.14 -16.62 -12.75
C LEU A 164 0.07 -17.93 -13.54
#